data_2bba89fce3197ae8372024da7ba9db19
#
_entry.id   2bba89fce3197ae8372024da7ba9db19
#
_cell.length_a   1.000
_cell.length_b   1.000
_cell.length_c   1.000
_cell.angle_alpha   90.00
_cell.angle_beta   90.00
_cell.angle_gamma   90.00
#
_symmetry.space_group_name_H-M   'P 1'
#
loop_
_entity.id
_entity.type
_entity.pdbx_description
1 polymer ?
#
loop_
_entity_poly.entity_id
_entity_poly.type
_entity_poly.pdbx_seq_one_letter_code
_entity_poly.pdbx_strand_id
1 'polypeptide(L)'
;MAHSLVWVENNPIVTFQGNLDFEGINDANNDIIGDARFDKMRFQLFDHTRVTWMYLTERESKLISILDTNSSIWNQYVKVALVFSNESYIQYVQA
;
A
#
# COMPACT_ATOMS: atom_id res chain seq x y z
N MET A 1 7.64 -11.13 6.43
CA MET A 1 7.17 -9.72 6.43
C MET A 1 5.80 -9.65 7.07
N ALA A 2 5.66 -8.80 8.06
CA ALA A 2 4.40 -8.66 8.77
C ALA A 2 3.76 -7.30 8.45
N HIS A 3 2.47 -7.29 8.28
CA HIS A 3 1.70 -6.05 8.21
C HIS A 3 0.48 -6.17 9.11
N SER A 4 -0.04 -5.04 9.55
CA SER A 4 -1.32 -4.99 10.23
C SER A 4 -2.29 -4.15 9.42
N LEU A 5 -3.56 -4.50 9.46
CA LEU A 5 -4.61 -3.83 8.72
C LEU A 5 -5.75 -3.52 9.68
N VAL A 6 -6.07 -2.25 9.83
CA VAL A 6 -7.19 -1.78 10.67
C VAL A 6 -8.11 -0.96 9.78
N TRP A 7 -9.40 -1.22 9.88
CA TRP A 7 -10.42 -0.45 9.16
C TRP A 7 -11.02 0.59 10.09
N VAL A 8 -10.94 1.85 9.67
CA VAL A 8 -11.60 2.96 10.37
C VAL A 8 -12.76 3.42 9.49
N GLU A 9 -13.97 3.10 9.90
CA GLU A 9 -15.17 3.21 9.08
C GLU A 9 -15.04 2.32 7.85
N ASN A 10 -14.81 2.80 6.68
CA ASN A 10 -14.58 1.97 5.49
C ASN A 10 -13.20 2.25 4.89
N ASN A 11 -12.26 2.74 5.69
CA ASN A 11 -10.96 3.17 5.22
C ASN A 11 -9.84 2.35 5.88
N PRO A 12 -8.95 1.74 5.11
CA PRO A 12 -7.90 0.90 5.67
C PRO A 12 -6.69 1.71 6.11
N ILE A 13 -6.14 1.34 7.25
CA ILE A 13 -4.86 1.81 7.72
C ILE A 13 -3.94 0.59 7.78
N VAL A 14 -2.93 0.58 6.94
CA VAL A 14 -1.95 -0.49 6.85
C VAL A 14 -0.65 -0.04 7.49
N THR A 15 -0.13 -0.81 8.44
CA THR A 15 1.17 -0.58 9.04
C THR A 15 2.10 -1.70 8.63
N PHE A 16 3.19 -1.35 7.94
CA PHE A 16 4.27 -2.27 7.62
C PHE A 16 5.38 -2.16 8.66
N GLN A 17 6.03 -3.27 8.96
CA GLN A 17 7.19 -3.26 9.86
C GLN A 17 8.23 -4.28 9.43
N GLY A 18 9.50 -3.98 9.75
CA GLY A 18 10.62 -4.81 9.39
C GLY A 18 11.02 -4.66 7.93
N ASN A 19 11.40 -5.78 7.31
CA ASN A 19 11.79 -5.79 5.90
C ASN A 19 10.55 -5.82 5.03
N LEU A 20 10.46 -4.88 4.11
CA LEU A 20 9.33 -4.78 3.18
C LEU A 20 9.79 -5.08 1.76
N ASP A 21 9.12 -6.02 1.12
CA ASP A 21 9.36 -6.40 -0.26
C ASP A 21 8.06 -6.37 -1.07
N PHE A 22 8.14 -6.76 -2.34
CA PHE A 22 6.99 -6.80 -3.22
C PHE A 22 5.88 -7.70 -2.68
N GLU A 23 6.22 -8.88 -2.16
CA GLU A 23 5.25 -9.83 -1.64
C GLU A 23 4.46 -9.23 -0.47
N GLY A 24 5.15 -8.55 0.44
CA GLY A 24 4.49 -7.90 1.58
C GLY A 24 3.52 -6.81 1.16
N ILE A 25 3.91 -5.99 0.18
CA ILE A 25 3.03 -4.94 -0.36
C ILE A 25 1.84 -5.56 -1.09
N ASN A 26 2.08 -6.58 -1.89
CA ASN A 26 1.04 -7.25 -2.66
C ASN A 26 0.02 -7.94 -1.75
N ASP A 27 0.47 -8.58 -0.68
CA ASP A 27 -0.41 -9.21 0.30
C ASP A 27 -1.35 -8.19 0.95
N ALA A 28 -0.82 -7.04 1.36
CA ALA A 28 -1.62 -5.98 1.95
C ALA A 28 -2.64 -5.43 0.96
N ASN A 29 -2.25 -5.22 -0.29
CA ASN A 29 -3.15 -4.74 -1.33
C ASN A 29 -4.26 -5.75 -1.62
N ASN A 30 -3.95 -7.04 -1.64
CA ASN A 30 -4.95 -8.08 -1.85
C ASN A 30 -5.97 -8.13 -0.71
N ASP A 31 -5.52 -7.94 0.53
CA ASP A 31 -6.42 -7.89 1.69
C ASP A 31 -7.42 -6.72 1.57
N ILE A 32 -6.95 -5.59 1.06
CA ILE A 32 -7.81 -4.42 0.87
C ILE A 32 -8.79 -4.64 -0.27
N ILE A 33 -8.30 -5.06 -1.43
CA ILE A 33 -9.12 -5.22 -2.64
C ILE A 33 -10.16 -6.33 -2.47
N GLY A 34 -9.81 -7.39 -1.74
CA GLY A 34 -10.71 -8.50 -1.48
C GLY A 34 -11.75 -8.23 -0.40
N ASP A 35 -11.70 -7.09 0.27
CA ASP A 35 -12.64 -6.77 1.34
C ASP A 35 -13.90 -6.09 0.78
N ALA A 36 -15.05 -6.40 1.35
CA ALA A 36 -16.33 -5.81 0.92
C ALA A 36 -16.38 -4.28 1.11
N ARG A 37 -15.52 -3.74 1.99
CA ARG A 37 -15.46 -2.29 2.24
C ARG A 37 -14.72 -1.53 1.13
N PHE A 38 -14.05 -2.22 0.22
CA PHE A 38 -13.27 -1.59 -0.86
C PHE A 38 -14.11 -0.58 -1.67
N ASP A 39 -15.34 -0.92 -2.00
CA ASP A 39 -16.21 -0.06 -2.81
C ASP A 39 -16.64 1.22 -2.09
N LYS A 40 -16.62 1.20 -0.76
CA LYS A 40 -17.01 2.34 0.08
C LYS A 40 -15.82 3.16 0.56
N MET A 41 -14.64 2.72 0.24
CA MET A 41 -13.38 3.33 0.67
C MET A 41 -13.24 4.73 0.07
N ARG A 42 -12.72 5.67 0.86
CA ARG A 42 -12.43 7.04 0.41
C ARG A 42 -10.96 7.37 0.53
N PHE A 43 -10.25 6.73 1.45
CA PHE A 43 -8.80 6.89 1.53
C PHE A 43 -8.15 5.60 2.00
N GLN A 44 -6.85 5.49 1.73
CA GLN A 44 -5.98 4.44 2.25
C GLN A 44 -4.77 5.11 2.89
N LEU A 45 -4.38 4.65 4.06
CA LEU A 45 -3.16 5.12 4.72
C LEU A 45 -2.19 3.95 4.82
N PHE A 46 -0.99 4.14 4.27
CA PHE A 46 0.09 3.16 4.35
C PHE A 46 1.21 3.73 5.20
N ASP A 47 1.37 3.21 6.40
CA ASP A 47 2.39 3.65 7.35
C ASP A 47 3.63 2.79 7.20
N HIS A 48 4.71 3.40 6.72
CA HIS A 48 6.02 2.79 6.53
C HIS A 48 7.03 3.22 7.61
N THR A 49 6.58 3.91 8.66
CA THR A 49 7.51 4.46 9.65
C THR A 49 8.28 3.39 10.42
N ARG A 50 7.75 2.16 10.49
CA ARG A 50 8.38 1.02 11.16
C ARG A 50 9.14 0.10 10.22
N VAL A 51 9.20 0.42 8.94
CA VAL A 51 9.98 -0.34 7.97
C VAL A 51 11.45 -0.07 8.21
N THR A 52 12.23 -1.14 8.40
CA THR A 52 13.68 -1.04 8.62
C THR A 52 14.47 -1.20 7.32
N TRP A 53 13.92 -1.90 6.35
CA TRP A 53 14.53 -2.10 5.05
C TRP A 53 13.45 -2.31 4.00
N MET A 54 13.58 -1.66 2.86
CA MET A 54 12.65 -1.80 1.74
C MET A 54 13.43 -2.12 0.48
N TYR A 55 13.03 -3.19 -0.21
CA TYR A 55 13.65 -3.59 -1.47
C TYR A 55 12.59 -3.92 -2.51
N LEU A 56 12.64 -3.20 -3.63
CA LEU A 56 11.83 -3.49 -4.80
C LEU A 56 12.72 -3.39 -6.03
N THR A 57 12.60 -4.36 -6.93
CA THR A 57 13.22 -4.25 -8.24
C THR A 57 12.45 -3.21 -9.07
N GLU A 58 13.06 -2.69 -10.12
CA GLU A 58 12.38 -1.78 -11.03
C GLU A 58 11.11 -2.41 -11.61
N ARG A 59 11.18 -3.69 -11.97
CA ARG A 59 10.02 -4.43 -12.46
C ARG A 59 8.91 -4.51 -11.43
N GLU A 60 9.26 -4.77 -10.19
CA GLU A 60 8.27 -4.87 -9.09
C GLU A 60 7.61 -3.52 -8.82
N SER A 61 8.36 -2.44 -8.84
CA SER A 61 7.80 -1.09 -8.70
C SER A 61 6.79 -0.79 -9.79
N LYS A 62 7.09 -1.20 -11.04
CA LYS A 62 6.16 -1.03 -12.15
C LYS A 62 4.90 -1.88 -11.98
N LEU A 63 5.03 -3.11 -11.49
CA LEU A 63 3.88 -3.97 -11.24
C LEU A 63 2.95 -3.37 -10.19
N ILE A 64 3.49 -2.82 -9.12
CA ILE A 64 2.70 -2.15 -8.09
C ILE A 64 1.94 -0.97 -8.70
N SER A 65 2.61 -0.16 -9.51
CA SER A 65 1.99 0.98 -10.18
C SER A 65 0.83 0.56 -11.09
N ILE A 66 0.97 -0.54 -11.81
CA ILE A 66 -0.09 -1.08 -12.67
C ILE A 66 -1.27 -1.56 -11.83
N LEU A 67 -1.02 -2.26 -10.73
CA LEU A 67 -2.08 -2.74 -9.84
C LEU A 67 -2.86 -1.57 -9.21
N ASP A 68 -2.15 -0.52 -8.79
CA ASP A 68 -2.78 0.68 -8.24
C ASP A 68 -3.66 1.37 -9.28
N THR A 69 -3.20 1.47 -10.51
CA THR A 69 -3.98 2.05 -11.60
C THR A 69 -5.24 1.23 -11.87
N ASN A 70 -5.12 -0.09 -11.92
CA ASN A 70 -6.28 -0.96 -12.14
C ASN A 70 -7.29 -0.85 -10.98
N SER A 71 -6.82 -0.77 -9.76
CA SER A 71 -7.70 -0.59 -8.59
C SER A 71 -8.45 0.72 -8.65
N SER A 72 -7.83 1.81 -9.13
CA SER A 72 -8.45 3.12 -9.23
C SER A 72 -9.58 3.16 -10.27
N ILE A 73 -9.61 2.26 -11.23
CA ILE A 73 -10.72 2.12 -12.18
C ILE A 73 -12.00 1.70 -11.45
N TRP A 74 -11.88 0.83 -10.46
CA TRP A 74 -13.00 0.33 -9.69
C TRP A 74 -13.47 1.29 -8.60
N ASN A 75 -12.55 2.10 -8.07
CA ASN A 75 -12.88 3.11 -7.06
C ASN A 75 -12.06 4.38 -7.30
N GLN A 76 -12.64 5.31 -8.04
CA GLN A 76 -12.00 6.56 -8.48
C GLN A 76 -11.88 7.60 -7.35
N TYR A 77 -12.55 7.40 -6.24
CA TYR A 77 -12.65 8.39 -5.18
C TYR A 77 -11.61 8.20 -4.08
N VAL A 78 -10.81 7.13 -4.18
CA VAL A 78 -9.83 6.82 -3.16
C VAL A 78 -8.63 7.75 -3.25
N LYS A 79 -8.25 8.31 -2.11
CA LYS A 79 -7.00 9.05 -1.94
C LYS A 79 -6.04 8.18 -1.16
N VAL A 80 -4.78 8.15 -1.58
CA VAL A 80 -3.75 7.34 -0.94
C VAL A 80 -2.77 8.25 -0.23
N ALA A 81 -2.54 7.97 1.06
CA ALA A 81 -1.52 8.65 1.85
C ALA A 81 -0.42 7.65 2.21
N LEU A 82 0.82 8.04 1.98
CA LEU A 82 2.00 7.23 2.27
C LEU A 82 2.86 7.98 3.28
N VAL A 83 3.17 7.31 4.40
CA VAL A 83 3.97 7.91 5.47
C VAL A 83 5.29 7.14 5.58
N PHE A 84 6.40 7.86 5.50
CA PHE A 84 7.74 7.29 5.55
C PHE A 84 8.56 7.98 6.63
N SER A 85 9.45 7.20 7.27
CA SER A 85 10.47 7.74 8.17
C SER A 85 11.78 8.05 7.43
N ASN A 86 11.93 7.57 6.19
CA ASN A 86 13.14 7.75 5.38
C ASN A 86 12.76 8.10 3.95
N GLU A 87 13.10 9.31 3.52
CA GLU A 87 12.77 9.83 2.20
C GLU A 87 13.35 9.01 1.05
N SER A 88 14.44 8.28 1.28
CA SER A 88 15.04 7.47 0.23
C SER A 88 14.12 6.37 -0.30
N TYR A 89 13.09 5.99 0.46
CA TYR A 89 12.14 4.99 0.03
C TYR A 89 11.05 5.53 -0.90
N ILE A 90 10.88 6.83 -0.96
CA ILE A 90 9.82 7.46 -1.76
C ILE A 90 10.01 7.14 -3.25
N GLN A 91 11.24 6.99 -3.71
CA GLN A 91 11.53 6.67 -5.11
C GLN A 91 10.87 5.37 -5.59
N TYR A 92 10.60 4.42 -4.69
CA TYR A 92 9.96 3.16 -5.05
C TYR A 92 8.46 3.27 -5.29
N VAL A 93 7.83 4.31 -4.77
CA VAL A 93 6.38 4.47 -4.85
C VAL A 93 5.94 5.59 -5.79
N GLN A 94 6.87 6.42 -6.24
CA GLN A 94 6.58 7.51 -7.19
C GLN A 94 6.88 7.14 -8.65
N ALA A 95 7.24 5.92 -8.89
CA ALA A 95 7.63 5.48 -10.22
C ALA A 95 6.46 5.56 -11.23
#